data_5fb7cdfce6edc5ec553e6aa92d203a46
#
_entry.id   5fb7cdfce6edc5ec553e6aa92d203a46
#
_cell.length_a   1.000
_cell.length_b   1.000
_cell.length_c   1.000
_cell.angle_alpha   90.00
_cell.angle_beta   90.00
_cell.angle_gamma   90.00
#
_symmetry.space_group_name_H-M   'P 1'
#
loop_
_entity.id
_entity.type
_entity.pdbx_description
1 polymer ?
#
loop_
_entity_poly.entity_id
_entity_poly.type
_entity_poly.pdbx_seq_one_letter_code
_entity_poly.pdbx_strand_id
1 'polypeptide(L)'
;MTRRRKRSAGMVAAICAVGIALSGCGKSDGKQDKQDGSASPASAASSSAAPASPGGGGKNGAKEVLPQLPSAAQARTELGKLTVAAQRSMSGYSRAAFPHWAQQGDKCDTRETVLARDGQDVKKDDQCRAVSGSWYSLYDGKTFTKASQVDIDHIVPLANAWRSGADQWTTEKRKQFANDLTHPQLLTVSAATNRSKGDQGPDQWQPPAKDAWCVYGRAWTSVKSTYGLTVTDGEKKMLDTMLGTCRS
;
A
#
# COMPACT_ATOMS: atom_id res chain seq x y z
N MET A 1 -13.22 -0.61 66.43
CA MET A 1 -12.01 0.16 66.75
C MET A 1 -11.55 0.97 65.55
N THR A 2 -11.61 2.25 65.70
CA THR A 2 -11.44 3.34 64.72
C THR A 2 -9.95 3.65 64.56
N ARG A 3 -9.45 3.84 63.33
CA ARG A 3 -8.36 4.79 63.10
C ARG A 3 -8.37 5.38 61.67
N ARG A 4 -8.82 6.63 61.62
CA ARG A 4 -8.55 7.62 60.56
C ARG A 4 -7.11 8.15 60.70
N ARG A 5 -6.46 8.46 59.58
CA ARG A 5 -5.52 9.60 59.37
C ARG A 5 -5.28 9.73 57.86
N LYS A 6 -5.66 10.77 57.28
CA LYS A 6 -5.26 12.21 57.07
C LYS A 6 -4.23 12.37 55.95
N ARG A 7 -4.71 12.97 54.90
CA ARG A 7 -4.29 14.01 53.96
C ARG A 7 -2.83 14.50 54.05
N SER A 8 -2.22 14.64 52.86
CA SER A 8 -1.46 15.86 52.54
C SER A 8 -1.49 16.12 51.03
N ALA A 9 -1.93 17.32 50.72
CA ALA A 9 -1.87 17.94 49.40
C ALA A 9 -0.46 18.59 49.27
N GLY A 10 0.09 18.55 48.08
CA GLY A 10 1.31 19.26 47.73
C GLY A 10 1.13 19.85 46.34
N MET A 11 0.74 21.10 46.32
CA MET A 11 0.61 21.97 45.16
C MET A 11 1.93 22.74 45.04
N VAL A 12 2.65 22.65 43.93
CA VAL A 12 3.70 23.58 43.58
C VAL A 12 3.48 24.03 42.12
N ALA A 13 3.08 25.27 42.00
CA ALA A 13 3.09 26.05 40.77
C ALA A 13 4.46 26.69 40.62
N ALA A 14 5.01 26.68 39.42
CA ALA A 14 6.11 27.57 39.05
C ALA A 14 5.85 28.12 37.64
N ILE A 15 5.65 29.43 37.64
CA ILE A 15 5.53 30.32 36.50
C ILE A 15 6.94 30.87 36.22
N CYS A 16 7.23 31.17 34.94
CA CYS A 16 8.20 32.13 34.41
C CYS A 16 8.76 31.60 33.10
N ALA A 17 8.99 32.32 32.04
CA ALA A 17 8.74 33.72 31.65
C ALA A 17 8.96 33.80 30.12
N VAL A 18 8.33 34.79 29.54
CA VAL A 18 8.40 35.32 28.18
C VAL A 18 9.82 35.71 27.77
N GLY A 19 10.19 35.43 26.52
CA GLY A 19 11.35 35.97 25.85
C GLY A 19 11.05 36.24 24.38
N ILE A 20 10.64 37.47 24.05
CA ILE A 20 10.51 38.03 22.71
C ILE A 20 11.86 38.58 22.30
N ALA A 21 12.36 38.24 21.14
CA ALA A 21 13.38 39.05 20.45
C ALA A 21 13.06 39.12 18.95
N LEU A 22 12.81 40.35 18.53
CA LEU A 22 12.61 40.86 17.18
C LEU A 22 13.95 41.15 16.51
N SER A 23 13.87 41.27 15.19
CA SER A 23 14.75 42.01 14.28
C SER A 23 15.74 41.20 13.46
N GLY A 24 15.62 41.23 12.14
CA GLY A 24 16.45 41.90 11.20
C GLY A 24 16.09 41.66 9.73
N CYS A 25 15.49 42.66 9.13
CA CYS A 25 15.42 42.85 7.66
C CYS A 25 16.83 43.06 7.08
N GLY A 26 17.11 42.44 5.94
CA GLY A 26 18.24 42.77 5.08
C GLY A 26 17.82 42.72 3.62
N LYS A 27 17.43 43.85 3.05
CA LYS A 27 17.37 44.11 1.60
C LYS A 27 18.78 44.29 1.07
N SER A 28 19.05 43.76 -0.11
CA SER A 28 20.10 44.27 -1.01
C SER A 28 19.61 44.17 -2.45
N ASP A 29 19.44 45.34 -3.03
CA ASP A 29 19.17 45.62 -4.45
C ASP A 29 20.43 45.49 -5.30
N GLY A 30 20.23 45.30 -6.64
CA GLY A 30 21.14 45.70 -7.70
C GLY A 30 21.75 44.50 -8.47
N LYS A 31 21.70 44.38 -9.76
CA LYS A 31 21.55 45.34 -10.89
C LYS A 31 21.23 44.49 -12.14
N GLN A 32 20.37 45.02 -12.97
CA GLN A 32 20.21 44.68 -14.40
C GLN A 32 21.49 45.01 -15.17
N ASP A 33 21.85 44.17 -16.12
CA ASP A 33 22.51 44.61 -17.36
C ASP A 33 21.91 43.83 -18.53
N LYS A 34 21.33 44.64 -19.44
CA LYS A 34 20.92 44.27 -20.79
C LYS A 34 22.13 44.27 -21.70
N GLN A 35 22.21 43.32 -22.62
CA GLN A 35 22.76 43.64 -23.94
C GLN A 35 22.15 42.75 -25.03
N ASP A 36 21.68 43.47 -26.04
CA ASP A 36 21.12 43.02 -27.30
C ASP A 36 22.15 42.36 -28.22
N GLY A 37 21.66 41.58 -29.17
CA GLY A 37 22.47 41.26 -30.35
C GLY A 37 21.99 40.11 -31.20
N SER A 38 21.04 40.37 -32.09
CA SER A 38 20.98 40.07 -33.53
C SER A 38 20.85 38.61 -34.05
N ALA A 39 19.69 38.37 -34.61
CA ALA A 39 19.30 37.83 -35.95
C ALA A 39 19.98 36.59 -36.58
N SER A 40 19.18 35.55 -36.72
CA SER A 40 18.75 34.70 -37.88
C SER A 40 19.69 34.50 -39.10
N PRO A 41 19.41 33.49 -40.01
CA PRO A 41 18.44 32.38 -40.02
C PRO A 41 18.97 31.03 -40.61
N ALA A 42 18.08 30.02 -40.57
CA ALA A 42 17.91 28.94 -41.52
C ALA A 42 18.83 27.70 -41.51
N SER A 43 18.26 26.57 -41.21
CA SER A 43 17.99 25.52 -42.21
C SER A 43 17.09 24.41 -41.61
N ALA A 44 15.99 24.21 -42.30
CA ALA A 44 15.09 23.10 -42.08
C ALA A 44 15.78 21.77 -42.47
N ALA A 45 15.73 20.81 -41.54
CA ALA A 45 15.88 19.41 -41.89
C ALA A 45 14.68 18.66 -41.31
N SER A 46 13.71 18.40 -42.16
CA SER A 46 12.61 17.51 -41.90
C SER A 46 13.18 16.10 -41.70
N SER A 47 13.14 15.62 -40.46
CA SER A 47 13.25 14.19 -40.18
C SER A 47 11.87 13.69 -39.82
N SER A 48 11.24 13.00 -40.76
CA SER A 48 10.02 12.24 -40.57
C SER A 48 10.24 11.18 -39.49
N ALA A 49 9.79 11.45 -38.28
CA ALA A 49 9.64 10.45 -37.26
C ALA A 49 8.37 9.64 -37.62
N ALA A 50 8.55 8.40 -38.01
CA ALA A 50 7.47 7.44 -38.13
C ALA A 50 6.74 7.32 -36.78
N PRO A 51 5.41 7.19 -36.77
CA PRO A 51 4.69 6.95 -35.54
C PRO A 51 5.09 5.58 -35.01
N ALA A 52 5.68 5.55 -33.81
CA ALA A 52 5.88 4.33 -33.06
C ALA A 52 4.49 3.72 -32.83
N SER A 53 4.26 2.55 -33.40
CA SER A 53 3.10 1.72 -33.09
C SER A 53 3.05 1.52 -31.58
N PRO A 54 1.88 1.65 -30.95
CA PRO A 54 1.74 1.26 -29.57
C PRO A 54 1.92 -0.26 -29.48
N GLY A 55 3.09 -0.68 -29.06
CA GLY A 55 3.35 -2.07 -28.73
C GLY A 55 2.33 -2.52 -27.71
N GLY A 56 1.56 -3.54 -28.05
CA GLY A 56 0.55 -4.12 -27.18
C GLY A 56 1.17 -4.55 -25.84
N GLY A 57 0.99 -3.71 -24.83
CA GLY A 57 1.33 -4.00 -23.46
C GLY A 57 0.43 -5.14 -22.97
N GLY A 58 1.05 -6.25 -22.62
CA GLY A 58 0.40 -7.49 -22.24
C GLY A 58 -0.62 -7.30 -21.12
N LYS A 59 -1.83 -7.71 -21.35
CA LYS A 59 -2.99 -7.72 -20.44
C LYS A 59 -2.88 -8.78 -19.32
N ASN A 60 -1.71 -9.29 -19.02
CA ASN A 60 -1.52 -10.47 -18.16
C ASN A 60 -0.80 -10.19 -16.83
N GLY A 61 -0.28 -8.98 -16.58
CA GLY A 61 0.68 -8.75 -15.49
C GLY A 61 0.18 -9.14 -14.09
N ALA A 62 -1.03 -8.74 -13.70
CA ALA A 62 -1.48 -8.93 -12.31
C ALA A 62 -1.99 -10.35 -12.02
N LYS A 63 -2.45 -11.08 -13.02
CA LYS A 63 -2.98 -12.46 -12.83
C LYS A 63 -1.86 -13.46 -12.58
N GLU A 64 -0.70 -13.23 -13.14
CA GLU A 64 0.47 -14.10 -12.98
C GLU A 64 1.28 -13.79 -11.71
N VAL A 65 1.13 -12.58 -11.18
CA VAL A 65 1.88 -12.08 -10.02
C VAL A 65 1.28 -12.54 -8.69
N LEU A 66 -0.05 -12.54 -8.56
CA LEU A 66 -0.72 -12.94 -7.31
C LEU A 66 -0.84 -14.47 -7.22
N PRO A 67 -0.18 -15.09 -6.22
CA PRO A 67 -0.23 -16.54 -6.06
C PRO A 67 -1.64 -16.99 -5.68
N GLN A 68 -2.04 -18.16 -6.20
CA GLN A 68 -3.31 -18.81 -5.91
C GLN A 68 -4.55 -17.88 -6.01
N LEU A 69 -4.52 -16.91 -6.92
CA LEU A 69 -5.67 -16.04 -7.16
C LEU A 69 -6.85 -16.89 -7.71
N PRO A 70 -7.99 -17.00 -6.99
CA PRO A 70 -9.10 -17.86 -7.41
C PRO A 70 -9.74 -17.36 -8.70
N SER A 71 -10.47 -18.19 -9.42
CA SER A 71 -11.34 -17.74 -10.52
C SER A 71 -12.46 -16.81 -9.99
N ALA A 72 -13.06 -16.03 -10.87
CA ALA A 72 -14.19 -15.17 -10.48
C ALA A 72 -15.36 -15.98 -9.90
N ALA A 73 -15.62 -17.17 -10.45
CA ALA A 73 -16.68 -18.06 -9.95
C ALA A 73 -16.37 -18.58 -8.54
N GLN A 74 -15.12 -19.00 -8.30
CA GLN A 74 -14.68 -19.41 -6.97
C GLN A 74 -14.77 -18.26 -5.96
N ALA A 75 -14.29 -17.07 -6.33
CA ALA A 75 -14.35 -15.90 -5.45
C ALA A 75 -15.80 -15.53 -5.10
N ARG A 76 -16.76 -15.60 -6.03
CA ARG A 76 -18.19 -15.41 -5.72
C ARG A 76 -18.71 -16.45 -4.75
N THR A 77 -18.33 -17.72 -4.93
CA THR A 77 -18.72 -18.77 -4.02
C THR A 77 -18.14 -18.54 -2.61
N GLU A 78 -16.88 -18.14 -2.52
CA GLU A 78 -16.23 -17.79 -1.25
C GLU A 78 -16.90 -16.58 -0.60
N LEU A 79 -17.17 -15.50 -1.37
CA LEU A 79 -17.86 -14.31 -0.86
C LEU A 79 -19.24 -14.65 -0.27
N GLY A 80 -19.97 -15.56 -0.90
CA GLY A 80 -21.25 -16.04 -0.39
C GLY A 80 -21.16 -16.67 1.00
N LYS A 81 -20.04 -17.34 1.29
CA LYS A 81 -19.79 -18.05 2.56
C LYS A 81 -19.18 -17.16 3.65
N LEU A 82 -18.67 -15.97 3.33
CA LEU A 82 -18.07 -15.09 4.33
C LEU A 82 -19.11 -14.65 5.36
N THR A 83 -18.74 -14.75 6.62
CA THR A 83 -19.56 -14.25 7.75
C THR A 83 -19.59 -12.73 7.73
N VAL A 84 -20.79 -12.17 7.72
CA VAL A 84 -21.00 -10.73 7.87
C VAL A 84 -21.04 -10.38 9.35
N ALA A 85 -20.25 -9.40 9.77
CA ALA A 85 -20.23 -8.90 11.15
C ALA A 85 -19.78 -7.45 11.21
N ALA A 86 -20.18 -6.75 12.27
CA ALA A 86 -19.63 -5.42 12.56
C ALA A 86 -18.12 -5.50 12.85
N GLN A 87 -17.41 -4.42 12.55
CA GLN A 87 -15.98 -4.32 12.88
C GLN A 87 -15.76 -4.41 14.39
N ARG A 88 -14.72 -5.16 14.77
CA ARG A 88 -14.28 -5.28 16.17
C ARG A 88 -13.47 -4.06 16.59
N SER A 89 -13.28 -3.90 17.90
CA SER A 89 -12.49 -2.81 18.47
C SER A 89 -11.04 -2.82 18.00
N MET A 90 -10.47 -1.63 17.85
CA MET A 90 -9.04 -1.43 17.62
C MET A 90 -8.20 -1.48 18.92
N SER A 91 -8.81 -1.72 20.06
CA SER A 91 -8.10 -1.84 21.33
C SER A 91 -7.00 -2.92 21.22
N GLY A 92 -5.78 -2.58 21.64
CA GLY A 92 -4.62 -3.48 21.56
C GLY A 92 -4.00 -3.59 20.17
N TYR A 93 -4.55 -2.99 19.12
CA TYR A 93 -3.91 -2.98 17.82
C TYR A 93 -2.62 -2.18 17.84
N SER A 94 -1.61 -2.77 17.27
CA SER A 94 -0.43 -2.08 16.76
C SER A 94 0.08 -2.79 15.51
N ARG A 95 0.75 -2.08 14.62
CA ARG A 95 1.37 -2.73 13.46
C ARG A 95 2.41 -3.78 13.88
N ALA A 96 3.09 -3.58 15.01
CA ALA A 96 4.05 -4.51 15.58
C ALA A 96 3.41 -5.83 16.07
N ALA A 97 2.09 -5.85 16.35
CA ALA A 97 1.38 -7.07 16.67
C ALA A 97 1.33 -8.07 15.50
N PHE A 98 1.65 -7.62 14.28
CA PHE A 98 1.83 -8.42 13.08
C PHE A 98 3.31 -8.38 12.67
N PRO A 99 4.18 -9.27 13.16
CA PRO A 99 5.57 -9.30 12.74
C PRO A 99 5.68 -9.54 11.22
N HIS A 100 5.97 -8.48 10.49
CA HIS A 100 6.06 -8.50 9.02
C HIS A 100 7.51 -8.35 8.56
N TRP A 101 7.75 -8.59 7.27
CA TRP A 101 9.08 -8.62 6.65
C TRP A 101 9.99 -9.69 7.30
N ALA A 102 9.41 -10.89 7.54
CA ALA A 102 10.17 -12.02 8.05
C ALA A 102 11.23 -12.48 7.03
N GLN A 103 12.37 -12.99 7.54
CA GLN A 103 13.40 -13.58 6.68
C GLN A 103 12.85 -14.81 5.93
N GLN A 104 13.14 -14.88 4.63
CA GLN A 104 12.71 -15.94 3.72
C GLN A 104 13.88 -16.81 3.22
N GLY A 105 15.09 -16.59 3.74
CA GLY A 105 16.33 -17.23 3.30
C GLY A 105 17.16 -16.31 2.38
N ASP A 106 18.39 -16.69 2.11
CA ASP A 106 19.32 -16.00 1.21
C ASP A 106 19.42 -14.49 1.43
N LYS A 107 19.36 -14.06 2.69
CA LYS A 107 19.32 -12.66 3.13
C LYS A 107 18.08 -11.88 2.65
N CYS A 108 17.11 -12.54 2.00
CA CYS A 108 15.88 -11.92 1.55
C CYS A 108 14.85 -11.91 2.68
N ASP A 109 14.19 -10.80 2.88
CA ASP A 109 12.95 -10.74 3.65
C ASP A 109 11.72 -10.92 2.73
N THR A 110 10.54 -10.92 3.34
CA THR A 110 9.27 -11.01 2.60
C THR A 110 9.10 -9.90 1.58
N ARG A 111 9.51 -8.66 1.92
CA ARG A 111 9.41 -7.51 1.01
C ARG A 111 10.26 -7.72 -0.24
N GLU A 112 11.53 -8.06 -0.07
CA GLU A 112 12.44 -8.27 -1.20
C GLU A 112 12.03 -9.48 -2.05
N THR A 113 11.46 -10.51 -1.42
CA THR A 113 10.91 -11.67 -2.12
C THR A 113 9.73 -11.27 -3.02
N VAL A 114 8.81 -10.44 -2.51
CA VAL A 114 7.66 -9.94 -3.30
C VAL A 114 8.12 -9.00 -4.40
N LEU A 115 9.07 -8.09 -4.15
CA LEU A 115 9.64 -7.22 -5.19
C LEU A 115 10.25 -8.02 -6.33
N ALA A 116 10.96 -9.12 -6.01
CA ALA A 116 11.55 -9.99 -7.02
C ALA A 116 10.50 -10.79 -7.80
N ARG A 117 9.42 -11.22 -7.16
CA ARG A 117 8.31 -11.95 -7.78
C ARG A 117 7.52 -11.08 -8.76
N ASP A 118 7.24 -9.82 -8.35
CA ASP A 118 6.29 -8.93 -9.02
C ASP A 118 6.96 -8.05 -10.09
N GLY A 119 8.29 -7.90 -10.02
CA GLY A 119 9.04 -7.07 -10.95
C GLY A 119 9.54 -7.82 -12.17
N GLN A 120 9.85 -7.06 -13.22
CA GLN A 120 10.53 -7.53 -14.42
C GLN A 120 12.00 -7.08 -14.35
N ASP A 121 12.93 -7.94 -14.80
CA ASP A 121 14.39 -7.67 -14.87
C ASP A 121 14.97 -7.18 -13.53
N VAL A 122 14.47 -7.70 -12.42
CA VAL A 122 14.90 -7.30 -11.09
C VAL A 122 16.33 -7.79 -10.82
N LYS A 123 17.23 -6.85 -10.58
CA LYS A 123 18.59 -7.14 -10.09
C LYS A 123 18.65 -6.86 -8.60
N LYS A 124 19.30 -7.77 -7.88
CA LYS A 124 19.50 -7.69 -6.43
C LYS A 124 20.99 -7.54 -6.11
N ASP A 125 21.29 -6.84 -5.01
CA ASP A 125 22.63 -6.83 -4.42
C ASP A 125 22.86 -8.05 -3.51
N ASP A 126 24.06 -8.16 -2.92
CA ASP A 126 24.45 -9.27 -2.02
C ASP A 126 23.63 -9.29 -0.71
N GLN A 127 22.84 -8.27 -0.42
CA GLN A 127 21.91 -8.20 0.69
C GLN A 127 20.45 -8.43 0.26
N CYS A 128 20.26 -8.98 -0.95
CA CYS A 128 18.95 -9.25 -1.55
C CYS A 128 18.11 -7.98 -1.87
N ARG A 129 18.65 -6.77 -1.75
CA ARG A 129 17.88 -5.56 -2.02
C ARG A 129 17.72 -5.36 -3.53
N ALA A 130 16.50 -5.07 -3.98
CA ALA A 130 16.23 -4.75 -5.36
C ALA A 130 16.89 -3.41 -5.74
N VAL A 131 17.95 -3.45 -6.56
CA VAL A 131 18.71 -2.27 -7.00
C VAL A 131 18.26 -1.74 -8.36
N SER A 132 17.64 -2.57 -9.19
CA SER A 132 16.97 -2.17 -10.44
C SER A 132 15.86 -3.15 -10.77
N GLY A 133 14.93 -2.72 -11.64
CA GLY A 133 13.81 -3.53 -12.10
C GLY A 133 12.70 -2.64 -12.62
N SER A 134 11.60 -3.25 -13.02
CA SER A 134 10.38 -2.55 -13.45
C SER A 134 9.18 -3.18 -12.76
N TRP A 135 8.36 -2.37 -12.10
CA TRP A 135 7.19 -2.80 -11.34
C TRP A 135 5.93 -2.11 -11.86
N TYR A 136 4.98 -2.91 -12.32
CA TYR A 136 3.66 -2.42 -12.69
C TYR A 136 2.75 -2.40 -11.47
N SER A 137 2.18 -1.25 -11.17
CA SER A 137 1.19 -1.09 -10.10
C SER A 137 -0.21 -1.32 -10.64
N LEU A 138 -0.84 -2.40 -10.20
CA LEU A 138 -2.22 -2.74 -10.56
C LEU A 138 -3.21 -1.65 -10.15
N TYR A 139 -2.97 -0.95 -9.03
CA TYR A 139 -3.94 -0.02 -8.45
C TYR A 139 -4.15 1.25 -9.28
N ASP A 140 -3.12 1.73 -9.97
CA ASP A 140 -3.17 2.98 -10.73
C ASP A 140 -2.67 2.84 -12.18
N GLY A 141 -2.33 1.62 -12.62
CA GLY A 141 -1.92 1.32 -13.99
C GLY A 141 -0.56 1.89 -14.37
N LYS A 142 0.29 2.26 -13.39
CA LYS A 142 1.58 2.90 -13.63
C LYS A 142 2.72 1.92 -13.47
N THR A 143 3.82 2.17 -14.20
CA THR A 143 5.06 1.41 -14.09
C THR A 143 6.15 2.26 -13.43
N PHE A 144 6.90 1.65 -12.53
CA PHE A 144 7.96 2.27 -11.75
C PHE A 144 9.27 1.50 -11.96
N THR A 145 10.38 2.23 -12.00
CA THR A 145 11.72 1.64 -12.22
C THR A 145 12.63 1.72 -10.98
N LYS A 146 12.13 2.27 -9.89
CA LYS A 146 12.85 2.36 -8.60
C LYS A 146 12.03 1.66 -7.52
N ALA A 147 12.64 0.72 -6.80
CA ALA A 147 12.01 0.02 -5.68
C ALA A 147 11.51 0.96 -4.55
N SER A 148 12.10 2.18 -4.44
CA SER A 148 11.64 3.20 -3.48
C SER A 148 10.33 3.91 -3.86
N GLN A 149 9.83 3.72 -5.07
CA GLN A 149 8.57 4.29 -5.56
C GLN A 149 7.38 3.35 -5.36
N VAL A 150 7.65 2.12 -4.97
CA VAL A 150 6.63 1.08 -4.74
C VAL A 150 6.69 0.60 -3.30
N ASP A 151 5.52 0.20 -2.80
CA ASP A 151 5.34 -0.48 -1.53
C ASP A 151 4.83 -1.90 -1.78
N ILE A 152 5.04 -2.79 -0.81
CA ILE A 152 4.30 -4.05 -0.75
C ILE A 152 3.05 -3.81 0.07
N ASP A 153 1.92 -3.88 -0.59
CA ASP A 153 0.61 -3.79 0.06
C ASP A 153 0.16 -5.14 0.60
N HIS A 154 -0.48 -5.12 1.76
CA HIS A 154 -1.32 -6.20 2.21
C HIS A 154 -2.72 -5.99 1.63
N ILE A 155 -3.15 -6.85 0.70
CA ILE A 155 -4.48 -6.75 0.05
C ILE A 155 -5.55 -6.54 1.12
N VAL A 156 -5.61 -7.39 2.14
CA VAL A 156 -6.36 -7.12 3.37
C VAL A 156 -5.41 -6.47 4.37
N PRO A 157 -5.57 -5.16 4.68
CA PRO A 157 -4.69 -4.46 5.62
C PRO A 157 -4.62 -5.12 6.98
N LEU A 158 -3.46 -5.03 7.65
CA LEU A 158 -3.27 -5.62 8.99
C LEU A 158 -4.31 -5.10 10.00
N ALA A 159 -4.62 -3.81 9.94
CA ALA A 159 -5.63 -3.21 10.81
C ALA A 159 -7.06 -3.66 10.42
N ASN A 160 -7.36 -3.87 9.13
CA ASN A 160 -8.64 -4.45 8.73
C ASN A 160 -8.76 -5.90 9.21
N ALA A 161 -7.70 -6.70 9.07
CA ALA A 161 -7.68 -8.07 9.59
C ALA A 161 -7.93 -8.08 11.11
N TRP A 162 -7.29 -7.16 11.87
CA TRP A 162 -7.54 -7.02 13.30
C TRP A 162 -9.03 -6.83 13.61
N ARG A 163 -9.66 -5.86 12.94
CA ARG A 163 -11.10 -5.56 13.11
C ARG A 163 -12.02 -6.69 12.62
N SER A 164 -11.49 -7.64 11.87
CA SER A 164 -12.23 -8.74 11.28
C SER A 164 -12.02 -10.09 11.98
N GLY A 165 -11.30 -10.12 13.12
CA GLY A 165 -11.10 -11.33 13.90
C GLY A 165 -9.65 -11.69 14.22
N ALA A 166 -8.65 -11.05 13.59
CA ALA A 166 -7.24 -11.32 13.87
C ALA A 166 -6.78 -10.80 15.26
N ASP A 167 -7.59 -10.01 15.94
CA ASP A 167 -7.41 -9.65 17.35
C ASP A 167 -7.37 -10.87 18.26
N GLN A 168 -8.04 -11.97 17.87
CA GLN A 168 -8.08 -13.23 18.61
C GLN A 168 -6.98 -14.23 18.20
N TRP A 169 -6.13 -13.89 17.23
CA TRP A 169 -5.10 -14.81 16.76
C TRP A 169 -3.87 -14.80 17.66
N THR A 170 -3.11 -15.90 17.60
CA THR A 170 -1.75 -15.91 18.15
C THR A 170 -0.83 -15.00 17.35
N THR A 171 0.29 -14.63 17.93
CA THR A 171 1.31 -13.83 17.22
C THR A 171 1.85 -14.56 16.00
N GLU A 172 2.00 -15.88 16.08
CA GLU A 172 2.47 -16.73 14.98
C GLU A 172 1.50 -16.69 13.80
N LYS A 173 0.17 -16.78 14.04
CA LYS A 173 -0.83 -16.65 12.98
C LYS A 173 -0.85 -15.26 12.36
N ARG A 174 -0.69 -14.20 13.17
CA ARG A 174 -0.54 -12.83 12.65
C ARG A 174 0.74 -12.65 11.83
N LYS A 175 1.86 -13.27 12.25
CA LYS A 175 3.10 -13.29 11.47
C LYS A 175 2.92 -14.02 10.14
N GLN A 176 2.25 -15.19 10.15
CA GLN A 176 1.94 -15.94 8.92
C GLN A 176 1.12 -15.10 7.95
N PHE A 177 0.05 -14.47 8.41
CA PHE A 177 -0.80 -13.57 7.61
C PHE A 177 -0.01 -12.40 7.01
N ALA A 178 0.84 -11.76 7.81
CA ALA A 178 1.62 -10.59 7.39
C ALA A 178 2.75 -10.91 6.39
N ASN A 179 3.12 -12.19 6.24
CA ASN A 179 4.20 -12.63 5.37
C ASN A 179 3.74 -13.72 4.38
N ASP A 180 2.45 -13.77 4.08
CA ASP A 180 1.88 -14.82 3.24
C ASP A 180 2.31 -14.66 1.78
N LEU A 181 3.22 -15.53 1.35
CA LEU A 181 3.69 -15.64 -0.03
C LEU A 181 2.91 -16.67 -0.85
N THR A 182 1.98 -17.41 -0.22
CA THR A 182 1.24 -18.50 -0.83
C THR A 182 -0.11 -18.05 -1.40
N HIS A 183 -0.81 -17.19 -0.67
CA HIS A 183 -2.12 -16.67 -1.08
C HIS A 183 -1.99 -15.24 -1.63
N PRO A 184 -3.04 -14.67 -2.23
CA PRO A 184 -2.96 -13.37 -2.92
C PRO A 184 -3.00 -12.17 -1.94
N GLN A 185 -2.20 -12.23 -0.85
CA GLN A 185 -2.19 -11.23 0.22
C GLN A 185 -1.20 -10.10 0.00
N LEU A 186 -0.08 -10.36 -0.69
CA LEU A 186 0.99 -9.37 -0.84
C LEU A 186 1.16 -9.00 -2.32
N LEU A 187 1.17 -7.70 -2.61
CA LEU A 187 1.27 -7.17 -3.98
C LEU A 187 2.15 -5.91 -4.01
N THR A 188 3.05 -5.83 -4.99
CA THR A 188 3.79 -4.61 -5.28
C THR A 188 2.89 -3.59 -5.97
N VAL A 189 2.76 -2.41 -5.38
CA VAL A 189 1.92 -1.31 -5.88
C VAL A 189 2.62 0.03 -5.73
N SER A 190 2.11 1.07 -6.37
CA SER A 190 2.58 2.44 -6.18
C SER A 190 2.50 2.86 -4.71
N ALA A 191 3.58 3.42 -4.17
CA ALA A 191 3.62 3.90 -2.79
C ALA A 191 2.56 4.98 -2.51
N ALA A 192 2.20 5.78 -3.52
CA ALA A 192 1.16 6.80 -3.40
C ALA A 192 -0.22 6.18 -3.21
N THR A 193 -0.59 5.18 -4.04
CA THR A 193 -1.89 4.52 -3.92
C THR A 193 -1.99 3.63 -2.68
N ASN A 194 -0.88 2.99 -2.28
CA ASN A 194 -0.84 2.23 -1.03
C ASN A 194 -1.12 3.12 0.19
N ARG A 195 -0.50 4.31 0.25
CA ARG A 195 -0.75 5.27 1.33
C ARG A 195 -2.17 5.83 1.31
N SER A 196 -2.73 6.04 0.12
CA SER A 196 -4.14 6.46 -0.05
C SER A 196 -5.11 5.37 0.45
N LYS A 197 -4.80 4.10 0.21
CA LYS A 197 -5.58 2.96 0.69
C LYS A 197 -5.57 2.87 2.22
N GLY A 198 -4.38 2.95 2.81
CA GLY A 198 -4.23 2.83 4.26
C GLY A 198 -4.80 1.51 4.79
N ASP A 199 -5.66 1.61 5.80
CA ASP A 199 -6.32 0.47 6.44
C ASP A 199 -7.80 0.31 6.02
N GLN A 200 -8.21 1.02 4.96
CA GLN A 200 -9.58 1.07 4.47
C GLN A 200 -10.01 -0.25 3.81
N GLY A 201 -11.30 -0.58 3.98
CA GLY A 201 -11.95 -1.67 3.27
C GLY A 201 -12.34 -1.27 1.83
N PRO A 202 -12.78 -2.25 1.01
CA PRO A 202 -13.17 -1.98 -0.37
C PRO A 202 -14.38 -1.05 -0.51
N ASP A 203 -15.20 -0.90 0.51
CA ASP A 203 -16.31 0.05 0.59
C ASP A 203 -15.85 1.50 0.81
N GLN A 204 -14.64 1.70 1.35
CA GLN A 204 -14.09 3.00 1.68
C GLN A 204 -13.02 3.46 0.67
N TRP A 205 -12.27 2.51 0.11
CA TRP A 205 -11.27 2.77 -0.90
C TRP A 205 -11.29 1.69 -1.99
N GLN A 206 -11.15 2.11 -3.23
CA GLN A 206 -11.05 1.23 -4.39
C GLN A 206 -9.84 1.61 -5.25
N PRO A 207 -9.18 0.65 -5.91
CA PRO A 207 -8.16 0.97 -6.90
C PRO A 207 -8.67 2.01 -7.92
N PRO A 208 -7.92 3.13 -8.15
CA PRO A 208 -8.28 4.11 -9.17
C PRO A 208 -8.45 3.52 -10.57
N ALA A 209 -7.62 2.53 -10.92
CA ALA A 209 -7.74 1.78 -12.16
C ALA A 209 -8.88 0.75 -12.03
N LYS A 210 -10.00 0.99 -12.70
CA LYS A 210 -11.16 0.08 -12.64
C LYS A 210 -10.88 -1.33 -13.18
N ASP A 211 -9.93 -1.46 -14.09
CA ASP A 211 -9.48 -2.77 -14.59
C ASP A 211 -8.86 -3.66 -13.49
N ALA A 212 -8.42 -3.07 -12.38
CA ALA A 212 -7.93 -3.78 -11.21
C ALA A 212 -9.04 -4.38 -10.34
N TRP A 213 -10.27 -3.92 -10.46
CA TRP A 213 -11.35 -4.25 -9.52
C TRP A 213 -11.64 -5.75 -9.45
N CYS A 214 -11.68 -6.42 -10.60
CA CYS A 214 -11.88 -7.87 -10.62
C CYS A 214 -10.78 -8.61 -9.85
N VAL A 215 -9.52 -8.29 -10.11
CA VAL A 215 -8.36 -8.92 -9.44
C VAL A 215 -8.37 -8.60 -7.95
N TYR A 216 -8.58 -7.33 -7.60
CA TYR A 216 -8.60 -6.87 -6.21
C TYR A 216 -9.74 -7.53 -5.41
N GLY A 217 -10.97 -7.59 -5.96
CA GLY A 217 -12.12 -8.23 -5.33
C GLY A 217 -11.90 -9.72 -5.11
N ARG A 218 -11.31 -10.42 -6.10
CA ARG A 218 -10.96 -11.84 -5.99
C ARG A 218 -9.91 -12.08 -4.91
N ALA A 219 -8.84 -11.28 -4.89
CA ALA A 219 -7.77 -11.39 -3.91
C ALA A 219 -8.27 -11.10 -2.50
N TRP A 220 -8.99 -10.01 -2.30
CA TRP A 220 -9.56 -9.66 -0.99
C TRP A 220 -10.47 -10.76 -0.45
N THR A 221 -11.38 -11.26 -1.26
CA THR A 221 -12.32 -12.33 -0.88
C THR A 221 -11.58 -13.60 -0.49
N SER A 222 -10.60 -14.01 -1.30
CA SER A 222 -9.80 -15.20 -1.05
C SER A 222 -9.02 -15.10 0.26
N VAL A 223 -8.38 -13.96 0.52
CA VAL A 223 -7.65 -13.75 1.79
C VAL A 223 -8.58 -13.80 2.99
N LYS A 224 -9.74 -13.11 2.93
CA LYS A 224 -10.73 -13.18 4.01
C LYS A 224 -11.22 -14.61 4.26
N SER A 225 -11.48 -15.37 3.19
CA SER A 225 -11.92 -16.76 3.24
C SER A 225 -10.85 -17.68 3.85
N THR A 226 -9.62 -17.60 3.34
CA THR A 226 -8.48 -18.42 3.79
C THR A 226 -8.21 -18.25 5.29
N TYR A 227 -8.30 -17.02 5.78
CA TYR A 227 -7.97 -16.71 7.17
C TYR A 227 -9.17 -16.72 8.13
N GLY A 228 -10.37 -17.00 7.63
CA GLY A 228 -11.60 -17.04 8.43
C GLY A 228 -11.96 -15.65 9.00
N LEU A 229 -11.67 -14.60 8.25
CA LEU A 229 -11.98 -13.22 8.64
C LEU A 229 -13.42 -12.86 8.25
N THR A 230 -14.06 -12.02 9.06
CA THR A 230 -15.38 -11.48 8.74
C THR A 230 -15.31 -10.33 7.73
N VAL A 231 -16.45 -10.03 7.12
CA VAL A 231 -16.66 -8.82 6.30
C VAL A 231 -17.79 -7.99 6.89
N THR A 232 -17.78 -6.67 6.66
CA THR A 232 -18.96 -5.85 6.92
C THR A 232 -19.96 -5.97 5.76
N ASP A 233 -21.19 -5.51 5.95
CA ASP A 233 -22.18 -5.41 4.85
C ASP A 233 -21.64 -4.53 3.70
N GLY A 234 -21.00 -3.41 4.04
CA GLY A 234 -20.38 -2.50 3.06
C GLY A 234 -19.27 -3.19 2.25
N GLU A 235 -18.34 -3.86 2.94
CA GLU A 235 -17.29 -4.65 2.28
C GLU A 235 -17.88 -5.70 1.34
N LYS A 236 -18.85 -6.49 1.82
CA LYS A 236 -19.47 -7.57 1.03
C LYS A 236 -20.15 -7.04 -0.22
N LYS A 237 -20.91 -5.96 -0.11
CA LYS A 237 -21.60 -5.31 -1.24
C LYS A 237 -20.60 -4.76 -2.27
N MET A 238 -19.52 -4.13 -1.83
CA MET A 238 -18.52 -3.60 -2.75
C MET A 238 -17.72 -4.73 -3.41
N LEU A 239 -17.39 -5.79 -2.69
CA LEU A 239 -16.73 -6.97 -3.26
C LEU A 239 -17.59 -7.64 -4.33
N ASP A 240 -18.91 -7.74 -4.12
CA ASP A 240 -19.83 -8.25 -5.14
C ASP A 240 -19.82 -7.37 -6.40
N THR A 241 -19.84 -6.04 -6.20
CA THR A 241 -19.71 -5.07 -7.31
C THR A 241 -18.39 -5.27 -8.07
N MET A 242 -17.27 -5.43 -7.36
CA MET A 242 -15.95 -5.65 -7.96
C MET A 242 -15.89 -6.98 -8.73
N LEU A 243 -16.44 -8.05 -8.17
CA LEU A 243 -16.53 -9.35 -8.84
C LEU A 243 -17.43 -9.30 -10.07
N GLY A 244 -18.43 -8.41 -10.09
CA GLY A 244 -19.27 -8.14 -11.25
C GLY A 244 -18.48 -7.56 -12.44
N THR A 245 -17.32 -6.95 -12.22
CA THR A 245 -16.46 -6.43 -13.31
C THR A 245 -15.62 -7.53 -13.98
N CYS A 246 -15.58 -8.74 -13.42
CA CYS A 246 -14.83 -9.84 -13.99
C CYS A 246 -15.50 -10.31 -15.29
N ARG A 247 -14.73 -10.30 -16.37
CA ARG A 247 -15.17 -10.88 -17.65
C ARG A 247 -15.18 -12.41 -17.51
N SER A 248 -16.23 -13.02 -17.99
CA SER A 248 -16.38 -14.48 -18.14
C SER A 248 -15.37 -15.05 -19.15
#